data_13f2c84f80759e69c9b29d69a1cbd561
#
_entry.id   13f2c84f80759e69c9b29d69a1cbd561
#
_cell.length_a   1.000
_cell.length_b   1.000
_cell.length_c   1.000
_cell.angle_alpha   90.00
_cell.angle_beta   90.00
_cell.angle_gamma   90.00
#
_symmetry.space_group_name_H-M   'P 1'
#
loop_
_entity.id
_entity.type
_entity.pdbx_description
1 polymer ?
#
loop_
_entity_poly.entity_id
_entity_poly.type
_entity_poly.pdbx_seq_one_letter_code
_entity_poly.pdbx_strand_id
1 'polypeptide(L)'
;MNAKVALIGSGNAFFMDEGIGLYAGKYLKENFTFEPALDIVDGGTLGFGLMPLLQEYEHVVIANTSSDDDKIIGSIDVLSGDELIANQGIKKTANEVEITEMLQICSMANHCAQTTMVSIVPEDIISVHVGVTPALREKWLVYIDVIVEELRKCGIISTQKENLMTLDEILEQFANPSIEHGKGF
;
A
#
# COMPACT_ATOMS: atom_id res chain seq x y z
N MET A 1 6.66 25.66 0.12
CA MET A 1 7.18 24.40 0.68
C MET A 1 6.52 23.27 -0.10
N ASN A 2 7.27 22.25 -0.45
CA ASN A 2 6.66 21.06 -1.08
C ASN A 2 5.85 20.33 0.00
N ALA A 3 4.67 19.81 -0.38
CA ALA A 3 3.84 19.01 0.51
C ALA A 3 4.62 17.76 1.00
N LYS A 4 4.51 17.45 2.28
CA LYS A 4 5.11 16.23 2.84
C LYS A 4 4.23 15.04 2.48
N VAL A 5 4.78 14.08 1.73
CA VAL A 5 4.05 12.91 1.19
C VAL A 5 4.66 11.63 1.72
N ALA A 6 3.81 10.66 2.08
CA ALA A 6 4.22 9.30 2.39
C ALA A 6 3.48 8.26 1.53
N LEU A 7 4.16 7.16 1.23
CA LEU A 7 3.58 5.93 0.72
C LEU A 7 3.60 4.87 1.83
N ILE A 8 2.47 4.28 2.13
CA ILE A 8 2.34 3.19 3.10
C ILE A 8 2.01 1.91 2.36
N GLY A 9 2.89 0.92 2.42
CA GLY A 9 2.57 -0.45 2.02
C GLY A 9 1.88 -1.16 3.18
N SER A 10 0.65 -1.64 2.96
CA SER A 10 -0.16 -2.27 3.99
C SER A 10 -0.57 -3.68 3.58
N GLY A 11 -0.72 -4.58 4.55
CA GLY A 11 -1.12 -5.96 4.34
C GLY A 11 -0.33 -6.94 5.21
N ASN A 12 -0.54 -8.23 4.95
CA ASN A 12 0.14 -9.30 5.65
C ASN A 12 0.89 -10.21 4.67
N ALA A 13 2.23 -10.14 4.68
CA ALA A 13 3.09 -10.89 3.76
C ALA A 13 2.96 -12.42 3.90
N PHE A 14 2.42 -12.94 5.01
CA PHE A 14 2.25 -14.37 5.22
C PHE A 14 1.01 -14.97 4.54
N PHE A 15 0.11 -14.14 4.00
CA PHE A 15 -1.14 -14.59 3.40
C PHE A 15 -1.24 -14.21 1.90
N MET A 16 -0.41 -14.85 1.07
CA MET A 16 -0.42 -14.71 -0.40
C MET A 16 -0.63 -13.25 -0.85
N ASP A 17 -1.72 -12.98 -1.59
CA ASP A 17 -2.01 -11.68 -2.19
C ASP A 17 -2.26 -10.57 -1.16
N GLU A 18 -2.54 -10.90 0.12
CA GLU A 18 -2.71 -9.89 1.16
C GLU A 18 -1.42 -9.10 1.43
N GLY A 19 -0.26 -9.64 1.06
CA GLY A 19 1.02 -8.96 1.15
C GLY A 19 1.31 -7.95 0.05
N ILE A 20 0.47 -7.84 -0.99
CA ILE A 20 0.83 -7.11 -2.21
C ILE A 20 1.15 -5.63 -1.98
N GLY A 21 0.48 -4.97 -1.03
CA GLY A 21 0.77 -3.59 -0.65
C GLY A 21 2.18 -3.42 -0.08
N LEU A 22 2.63 -4.38 0.75
CA LEU A 22 4.00 -4.41 1.27
C LEU A 22 5.02 -4.61 0.16
N TYR A 23 4.75 -5.56 -0.75
CA TYR A 23 5.63 -5.83 -1.88
C TYR A 23 5.74 -4.63 -2.80
N ALA A 24 4.64 -3.89 -3.02
CA ALA A 24 4.63 -2.66 -3.81
C ALA A 24 5.48 -1.54 -3.18
N GLY A 25 5.34 -1.32 -1.87
CA GLY A 25 6.17 -0.34 -1.14
C GLY A 25 7.66 -0.67 -1.26
N LYS A 26 8.02 -1.93 -1.03
CA LYS A 26 9.41 -2.39 -1.17
C LYS A 26 9.92 -2.26 -2.60
N TYR A 27 9.13 -2.69 -3.59
CA TYR A 27 9.48 -2.59 -5.00
C TYR A 27 9.74 -1.14 -5.44
N LEU A 28 8.89 -0.20 -5.02
CA LEU A 28 9.06 1.21 -5.33
C LEU A 28 10.31 1.79 -4.67
N LYS A 29 10.59 1.43 -3.42
CA LYS A 29 11.79 1.86 -2.70
C LYS A 29 13.07 1.38 -3.39
N GLU A 30 13.12 0.14 -3.84
CA GLU A 30 14.30 -0.44 -4.47
C GLU A 30 14.51 0.07 -5.90
N ASN A 31 13.43 0.28 -6.65
CA ASN A 31 13.47 0.48 -8.10
C ASN A 31 13.31 1.93 -8.57
N PHE A 32 12.92 2.85 -7.67
CA PHE A 32 12.67 4.24 -8.03
C PHE A 32 13.45 5.22 -7.15
N THR A 33 13.67 6.41 -7.70
CA THR A 33 14.03 7.61 -6.97
C THR A 33 12.88 8.60 -7.05
N PHE A 34 12.72 9.42 -6.02
CA PHE A 34 11.59 10.33 -5.88
C PHE A 34 12.06 11.76 -5.61
N GLU A 35 11.45 12.74 -6.31
CA GLU A 35 11.72 14.16 -6.15
C GLU A 35 10.38 14.95 -6.07
N PRO A 36 10.10 15.69 -4.99
CA PRO A 36 10.83 15.70 -3.71
C PRO A 36 10.87 14.33 -3.05
N ALA A 37 11.71 14.19 -2.02
CA ALA A 37 11.88 12.92 -1.30
C ALA A 37 10.55 12.39 -0.79
N LEU A 38 10.30 11.09 -0.99
CA LEU A 38 9.12 10.35 -0.55
C LEU A 38 9.51 9.43 0.61
N ASP A 39 8.76 9.50 1.70
CA ASP A 39 8.86 8.51 2.77
C ASP A 39 8.03 7.28 2.42
N ILE A 40 8.69 6.11 2.35
CA ILE A 40 8.02 4.82 2.11
C ILE A 40 8.05 4.02 3.41
N VAL A 41 6.87 3.69 3.91
CA VAL A 41 6.67 3.07 5.21
C VAL A 41 6.10 1.67 5.07
N ASP A 42 6.72 0.72 5.76
CA ASP A 42 6.12 -0.60 5.99
C ASP A 42 5.01 -0.46 7.03
N GLY A 43 3.78 -0.46 6.55
CA GLY A 43 2.60 -0.40 7.40
C GLY A 43 2.20 -1.76 7.97
N GLY A 44 2.62 -2.85 7.34
CA GLY A 44 2.25 -4.19 7.75
C GLY A 44 0.75 -4.29 8.06
N THR A 45 0.46 -4.81 9.24
CA THR A 45 -0.90 -4.90 9.84
C THR A 45 -1.09 -3.91 11.00
N LEU A 46 -0.37 -2.79 10.99
CA LEU A 46 -0.32 -1.87 12.13
C LEU A 46 -1.62 -1.06 12.35
N GLY A 47 -2.53 -1.00 11.35
CA GLY A 47 -3.81 -0.33 11.50
C GLY A 47 -3.71 1.02 12.20
N PHE A 48 -4.25 1.13 13.42
CA PHE A 48 -4.20 2.32 14.26
C PHE A 48 -2.78 2.83 14.58
N GLY A 49 -1.75 2.00 14.53
CA GLY A 49 -0.36 2.40 14.69
C GLY A 49 0.13 3.36 13.61
N LEU A 50 -0.59 3.48 12.49
CA LEU A 50 -0.29 4.41 11.40
C LEU A 50 -0.86 5.83 11.64
N MET A 51 -1.69 6.03 12.66
CA MET A 51 -2.33 7.32 12.94
C MET A 51 -1.35 8.50 13.07
N PRO A 52 -0.17 8.37 13.72
CA PRO A 52 0.80 9.45 13.78
C PRO A 52 1.26 9.93 12.40
N LEU A 53 1.37 9.03 11.42
CA LEU A 53 1.72 9.38 10.03
C LEU A 53 0.65 10.24 9.39
N LEU A 54 -0.64 9.91 9.58
CA LEU A 54 -1.76 10.71 9.07
C LEU A 54 -1.83 12.12 9.69
N GLN A 55 -1.25 12.30 10.87
CA GLN A 55 -1.17 13.60 11.52
C GLN A 55 0.07 14.40 11.13
N GLU A 56 1.11 13.74 10.62
CA GLU A 56 2.40 14.37 10.28
C GLU A 56 2.49 14.78 8.81
N TYR A 57 1.87 14.02 7.90
CA TYR A 57 1.95 14.24 6.46
C TYR A 57 0.78 15.07 5.93
N GLU A 58 0.97 15.70 4.78
CA GLU A 58 -0.10 16.40 4.06
C GLU A 58 -0.86 15.45 3.13
N HIS A 59 -0.14 14.51 2.50
CA HIS A 59 -0.70 13.47 1.66
C HIS A 59 -0.15 12.09 2.04
N VAL A 60 -1.02 11.11 2.07
CA VAL A 60 -0.67 9.70 2.29
C VAL A 60 -1.31 8.84 1.22
N VAL A 61 -0.50 8.09 0.49
CA VAL A 61 -0.96 7.05 -0.42
C VAL A 61 -0.81 5.71 0.29
N ILE A 62 -1.87 4.91 0.33
CA ILE A 62 -1.86 3.56 0.94
C ILE A 62 -2.03 2.54 -0.16
N ALA A 63 -1.05 1.65 -0.31
CA ALA A 63 -1.13 0.48 -1.17
C ALA A 63 -1.64 -0.72 -0.36
N ASN A 64 -2.73 -1.36 -0.81
CA ASN A 64 -3.41 -2.42 -0.06
C ASN A 64 -4.14 -3.39 -1.00
N THR A 65 -4.68 -4.49 -0.44
CA THR A 65 -5.68 -5.33 -1.11
C THR A 65 -7.10 -4.84 -0.81
N SER A 66 -8.03 -5.08 -1.75
CA SER A 66 -9.46 -4.89 -1.54
C SER A 66 -10.11 -6.20 -1.08
N SER A 67 -11.11 -6.12 -0.23
CA SER A 67 -11.95 -7.26 0.15
C SER A 67 -13.31 -7.30 -0.56
N ASP A 68 -13.44 -6.58 -1.67
CA ASP A 68 -14.69 -6.48 -2.43
C ASP A 68 -14.86 -7.70 -3.36
N ASP A 69 -15.65 -8.68 -2.90
CA ASP A 69 -15.91 -9.93 -3.65
C ASP A 69 -16.83 -9.73 -4.87
N ASP A 70 -17.50 -8.60 -4.97
CA ASP A 70 -18.37 -8.31 -6.13
C ASP A 70 -17.56 -7.84 -7.35
N LYS A 71 -16.27 -7.59 -7.16
CA LYS A 71 -15.35 -7.15 -8.20
C LYS A 71 -14.53 -8.29 -8.79
N ILE A 72 -14.08 -8.06 -10.01
CA ILE A 72 -13.21 -9.01 -10.73
C ILE A 72 -11.82 -9.03 -10.09
N ILE A 73 -11.27 -10.23 -9.88
CA ILE A 73 -9.89 -10.44 -9.41
C ILE A 73 -8.91 -9.62 -10.27
N GLY A 74 -8.00 -8.92 -9.62
CA GLY A 74 -7.02 -8.05 -10.27
C GLY A 74 -7.56 -6.66 -10.65
N SER A 75 -8.84 -6.34 -10.37
CA SER A 75 -9.35 -4.97 -10.50
C SER A 75 -8.66 -4.07 -9.50
N ILE A 76 -8.34 -2.85 -9.96
CA ILE A 76 -7.66 -1.85 -9.14
C ILE A 76 -8.63 -0.70 -8.89
N ASP A 77 -8.78 -0.33 -7.62
CA ASP A 77 -9.58 0.79 -7.16
C ASP A 77 -8.69 1.87 -6.56
N VAL A 78 -9.08 3.11 -6.80
CA VAL A 78 -8.48 4.28 -6.17
C VAL A 78 -9.58 5.02 -5.43
N LEU A 79 -9.49 5.07 -4.10
CA LEU A 79 -10.49 5.70 -3.23
C LEU A 79 -9.83 6.75 -2.34
N SER A 80 -10.46 7.92 -2.24
CA SER A 80 -10.08 8.93 -1.25
C SER A 80 -10.45 8.48 0.16
N GLY A 81 -9.85 9.12 1.17
CA GLY A 81 -10.19 8.86 2.57
C GLY A 81 -11.67 9.08 2.87
N ASP A 82 -12.29 10.11 2.26
CA ASP A 82 -13.71 10.40 2.43
C ASP A 82 -14.60 9.31 1.81
N GLU A 83 -14.22 8.80 0.63
CA GLU A 83 -14.92 7.68 -0.01
C GLU A 83 -14.79 6.38 0.80
N LEU A 84 -13.62 6.14 1.40
CA LEU A 84 -13.40 4.99 2.29
C LEU A 84 -14.28 5.05 3.54
N ILE A 85 -14.41 6.23 4.14
CA ILE A 85 -15.25 6.47 5.31
C ILE A 85 -16.74 6.35 4.93
N ALA A 86 -17.14 6.88 3.79
CA ALA A 86 -18.51 6.82 3.32
C ALA A 86 -18.96 5.42 2.87
N ASN A 87 -18.00 4.58 2.44
CA ASN A 87 -18.28 3.22 1.98
C ASN A 87 -18.60 2.30 3.17
N GLN A 88 -19.88 2.08 3.42
CA GLN A 88 -20.41 1.21 4.49
C GLN A 88 -20.40 -0.29 4.11
N GLY A 89 -19.75 -0.66 2.99
CA GLY A 89 -19.65 -2.03 2.53
C GLY A 89 -19.00 -2.97 3.55
N ILE A 90 -19.24 -4.26 3.42
CA ILE A 90 -18.63 -5.27 4.29
C ILE A 90 -17.13 -5.32 3.99
N LYS A 91 -16.33 -4.97 4.98
CA LYS A 91 -14.88 -5.15 4.96
C LYS A 91 -14.55 -6.54 5.49
N LYS A 92 -13.73 -7.30 4.77
CA LYS A 92 -13.42 -8.69 5.11
C LYS A 92 -12.08 -8.88 5.78
N THR A 93 -11.13 -8.00 5.51
CA THR A 93 -9.83 -8.05 6.19
C THR A 93 -9.83 -7.15 7.41
N ALA A 94 -9.21 -7.61 8.49
CA ALA A 94 -9.02 -6.79 9.69
C ALA A 94 -8.28 -5.49 9.36
N ASN A 95 -7.32 -5.55 8.46
CA ASN A 95 -6.52 -4.42 8.04
C ASN A 95 -7.35 -3.31 7.37
N GLU A 96 -8.28 -3.65 6.46
CA GLU A 96 -9.19 -2.65 5.86
C GLU A 96 -10.12 -2.01 6.90
N VAL A 97 -10.64 -2.80 7.84
CA VAL A 97 -11.48 -2.30 8.93
C VAL A 97 -10.70 -1.28 9.75
N GLU A 98 -9.52 -1.65 10.22
CA GLU A 98 -8.68 -0.80 11.06
C GLU A 98 -8.27 0.50 10.35
N ILE A 99 -7.90 0.43 9.07
CA ILE A 99 -7.56 1.64 8.27
C ILE A 99 -8.78 2.56 8.18
N THR A 100 -9.97 2.02 7.88
CA THR A 100 -11.18 2.83 7.76
C THR A 100 -11.56 3.49 9.08
N GLU A 101 -11.51 2.75 10.19
CA GLU A 101 -11.78 3.28 11.52
C GLU A 101 -10.74 4.34 11.95
N MET A 102 -9.47 4.09 11.64
CA MET A 102 -8.39 5.05 11.87
C MET A 102 -8.64 6.37 11.12
N LEU A 103 -9.05 6.30 9.86
CA LEU A 103 -9.38 7.49 9.06
C LEU A 103 -10.58 8.24 9.64
N GLN A 104 -11.62 7.55 10.11
CA GLN A 104 -12.77 8.17 10.78
C GLN A 104 -12.34 8.95 12.02
N ILE A 105 -11.51 8.36 12.87
CA ILE A 105 -11.01 9.02 14.08
C ILE A 105 -10.12 10.20 13.68
N CYS A 106 -9.23 10.03 12.73
CA CYS A 106 -8.31 11.07 12.28
C CYS A 106 -9.06 12.26 11.67
N SER A 107 -10.16 12.02 10.93
CA SER A 107 -10.99 13.07 10.32
C SER A 107 -11.66 13.98 11.37
N MET A 108 -11.79 13.52 12.61
CA MET A 108 -12.30 14.31 13.74
C MET A 108 -11.21 15.18 14.40
N ALA A 109 -9.95 14.97 14.05
CA ALA A 109 -8.82 15.75 14.57
C ALA A 109 -8.64 17.07 13.79
N ASN A 110 -7.83 17.97 14.34
CA ASN A 110 -7.55 19.27 13.71
C ASN A 110 -6.74 19.17 12.42
N HIS A 111 -6.00 18.07 12.24
CA HIS A 111 -5.22 17.79 11.04
C HIS A 111 -5.26 16.28 10.74
N CYS A 112 -5.56 15.95 9.50
CA CYS A 112 -5.46 14.62 8.95
C CYS A 112 -4.97 14.71 7.51
N ALA A 113 -4.01 13.89 7.13
CA ALA A 113 -3.49 13.84 5.77
C ALA A 113 -4.60 13.57 4.76
N GLN A 114 -4.52 14.20 3.60
CA GLN A 114 -5.33 13.77 2.46
C GLN A 114 -4.86 12.36 2.07
N THR A 115 -5.75 11.41 2.25
CA THR A 115 -5.43 9.98 2.05
C THR A 115 -6.04 9.48 0.76
N THR A 116 -5.24 8.72 0.01
CA THR A 116 -5.70 7.96 -1.16
C THR A 116 -5.31 6.50 -0.96
N MET A 117 -6.26 5.58 -1.07
CA MET A 117 -5.99 4.14 -1.05
C MET A 117 -6.02 3.58 -2.47
N VAL A 118 -4.96 2.89 -2.86
CA VAL A 118 -4.87 2.12 -4.10
C VAL A 118 -4.96 0.65 -3.72
N SER A 119 -6.10 0.03 -4.03
CA SER A 119 -6.40 -1.36 -3.68
C SER A 119 -6.51 -2.23 -4.92
N ILE A 120 -6.07 -3.47 -4.82
CA ILE A 120 -6.25 -4.49 -5.86
C ILE A 120 -7.07 -5.65 -5.31
N VAL A 121 -8.02 -6.17 -6.09
CA VAL A 121 -8.85 -7.31 -5.69
C VAL A 121 -8.03 -8.60 -5.74
N PRO A 122 -7.82 -9.29 -4.61
CA PRO A 122 -7.01 -10.49 -4.52
C PRO A 122 -7.75 -11.73 -5.02
N GLU A 123 -6.98 -12.77 -5.36
CA GLU A 123 -7.48 -14.12 -5.62
C GLU A 123 -7.43 -15.00 -4.36
N ASP A 124 -6.33 -14.90 -3.59
CA ASP A 124 -6.11 -15.71 -2.40
C ASP A 124 -5.49 -14.87 -1.26
N ILE A 125 -6.23 -14.73 -0.16
CA ILE A 125 -5.79 -14.07 1.07
C ILE A 125 -5.84 -15.00 2.28
N ILE A 126 -5.95 -16.31 2.06
CA ILE A 126 -6.14 -17.33 3.10
C ILE A 126 -4.93 -18.25 3.20
N SER A 127 -4.35 -18.62 2.06
CA SER A 127 -3.19 -19.51 2.02
C SER A 127 -1.99 -18.90 2.71
N VAL A 128 -1.40 -19.64 3.65
CA VAL A 128 -0.21 -19.21 4.41
C VAL A 128 1.04 -19.44 3.56
N HIS A 129 1.40 -18.45 2.79
CA HIS A 129 2.57 -18.46 1.92
C HIS A 129 2.95 -17.04 1.51
N VAL A 130 4.25 -16.72 1.49
CA VAL A 130 4.75 -15.47 0.92
C VAL A 130 4.73 -15.61 -0.60
N GLY A 131 3.87 -14.86 -1.27
CA GLY A 131 3.72 -14.98 -2.71
C GLY A 131 2.62 -14.07 -3.26
N VAL A 132 2.44 -14.16 -4.56
CA VAL A 132 1.40 -13.48 -5.32
C VAL A 132 0.83 -14.47 -6.33
N THR A 133 -0.49 -14.57 -6.42
CA THR A 133 -1.16 -15.45 -7.38
C THR A 133 -0.86 -15.07 -8.83
N PRO A 134 -0.98 -15.99 -9.79
CA PRO A 134 -0.78 -15.69 -11.21
C PRO A 134 -1.66 -14.54 -11.70
N ALA A 135 -2.90 -14.45 -11.24
CA ALA A 135 -3.84 -13.38 -11.60
C ALA A 135 -3.32 -11.99 -11.20
N LEU A 136 -2.78 -11.87 -9.99
CA LEU A 136 -2.22 -10.59 -9.52
C LEU A 136 -0.83 -10.31 -10.12
N ARG A 137 -0.05 -11.35 -10.45
CA ARG A 137 1.23 -11.18 -11.17
C ARG A 137 1.04 -10.52 -12.54
N GLU A 138 -0.02 -10.88 -13.27
CA GLU A 138 -0.35 -10.25 -14.55
C GLU A 138 -0.71 -8.77 -14.39
N LYS A 139 -1.25 -8.37 -13.24
CA LYS A 139 -1.65 -7.00 -12.92
C LYS A 139 -0.57 -6.20 -12.20
N TRP A 140 0.54 -6.82 -11.83
CA TRP A 140 1.56 -6.22 -10.98
C TRP A 140 2.06 -4.86 -11.47
N LEU A 141 2.53 -4.79 -12.71
CA LEU A 141 3.06 -3.53 -13.25
C LEU A 141 1.99 -2.45 -13.39
N VAL A 142 0.75 -2.83 -13.74
CA VAL A 142 -0.38 -1.90 -13.78
C VAL A 142 -0.68 -1.36 -12.38
N TYR A 143 -0.62 -2.20 -11.36
CA TYR A 143 -0.81 -1.77 -9.97
C TYR A 143 0.28 -0.79 -9.52
N ILE A 144 1.55 -1.07 -9.84
CA ILE A 144 2.67 -0.15 -9.59
C ILE A 144 2.46 1.18 -10.32
N ASP A 145 2.07 1.16 -11.58
CA ASP A 145 1.84 2.37 -12.39
C ASP A 145 0.72 3.24 -11.79
N VAL A 146 -0.36 2.64 -11.28
CA VAL A 146 -1.44 3.37 -10.61
C VAL A 146 -0.94 4.04 -9.33
N ILE A 147 -0.13 3.35 -8.51
CA ILE A 147 0.46 3.95 -7.30
C ILE A 147 1.37 5.13 -7.68
N VAL A 148 2.22 4.97 -8.69
CA VAL A 148 3.11 6.05 -9.19
C VAL A 148 2.30 7.24 -9.68
N GLU A 149 1.17 7.02 -10.37
CA GLU A 149 0.29 8.09 -10.82
C GLU A 149 -0.37 8.84 -9.66
N GLU A 150 -0.80 8.14 -8.61
CA GLU A 150 -1.34 8.81 -7.41
C GLU A 150 -0.26 9.63 -6.68
N LEU A 151 0.97 9.13 -6.59
CA LEU A 151 2.11 9.90 -6.08
C LEU A 151 2.39 11.14 -6.93
N ARG A 152 2.30 11.02 -8.27
CA ARG A 152 2.45 12.15 -9.19
C ARG A 152 1.39 13.23 -8.95
N LYS A 153 0.15 12.86 -8.66
CA LYS A 153 -0.92 13.82 -8.31
C LYS A 153 -0.61 14.56 -7.00
N CYS A 154 0.13 13.93 -6.09
CA CYS A 154 0.64 14.57 -4.86
C CYS A 154 1.91 15.41 -5.10
N GLY A 155 2.36 15.58 -6.34
CA GLY A 155 3.53 16.38 -6.69
C GLY A 155 4.87 15.64 -6.64
N ILE A 156 4.87 14.31 -6.53
CA ILE A 156 6.07 13.47 -6.51
C ILE A 156 6.42 13.05 -7.94
N ILE A 157 7.64 13.34 -8.37
CA ILE A 157 8.21 12.85 -9.63
C ILE A 157 8.97 11.57 -9.32
N SER A 158 8.58 10.48 -9.99
CA SER A 158 9.21 9.16 -9.85
C SER A 158 10.10 8.89 -11.05
N THR A 159 11.34 8.48 -10.80
CA THR A 159 12.28 8.08 -11.85
C THR A 159 12.75 6.65 -11.60
N GLN A 160 12.55 5.78 -12.57
CA GLN A 160 12.96 4.38 -12.48
C GLN A 160 14.48 4.26 -12.58
N LYS A 161 15.09 3.43 -11.74
CA LYS A 161 16.53 3.13 -11.74
C LYS A 161 16.89 2.22 -12.92
N GLU A 162 18.17 2.16 -13.28
CA GLU A 162 18.66 1.31 -14.36
C GLU A 162 18.64 -0.19 -14.02
N ASN A 163 19.03 -0.54 -12.79
CA ASN A 163 19.04 -1.91 -12.32
C ASN A 163 17.81 -2.15 -11.45
N LEU A 164 16.89 -2.99 -11.93
CA LEU A 164 15.63 -3.26 -11.28
C LEU A 164 15.66 -4.58 -10.52
N MET A 165 15.18 -4.54 -9.29
CA MET A 165 14.82 -5.73 -8.53
C MET A 165 13.47 -6.25 -9.01
N THR A 166 13.38 -7.53 -9.33
CA THR A 166 12.16 -8.17 -9.81
C THR A 166 11.17 -8.42 -8.67
N LEU A 167 9.90 -8.68 -8.98
CA LEU A 167 8.91 -9.09 -7.99
C LEU A 167 9.37 -10.36 -7.25
N ASP A 168 9.96 -11.34 -7.93
CA ASP A 168 10.41 -12.58 -7.31
C ASP A 168 11.53 -12.35 -6.31
N GLU A 169 12.48 -11.47 -6.60
CA GLU A 169 13.53 -11.06 -5.66
C GLU A 169 12.95 -10.32 -4.44
N ILE A 170 11.92 -9.49 -4.63
CA ILE A 170 11.19 -8.86 -3.51
C ILE A 170 10.53 -9.93 -2.63
N LEU A 171 9.79 -10.87 -3.24
CA LEU A 171 9.12 -11.96 -2.52
C LEU A 171 10.11 -12.82 -1.73
N GLU A 172 11.27 -13.12 -2.31
CA GLU A 172 12.32 -13.88 -1.64
C GLU A 172 12.83 -13.18 -0.37
N GLN A 173 12.96 -11.85 -0.40
CA GLN A 173 13.35 -11.07 0.79
C GLN A 173 12.31 -11.17 1.90
N PHE A 174 11.02 -11.17 1.58
CA PHE A 174 9.96 -11.36 2.58
C PHE A 174 9.88 -12.81 3.08
N ALA A 175 10.13 -13.79 2.22
CA ALA A 175 10.13 -15.21 2.60
C ALA A 175 11.31 -15.60 3.47
N ASN A 176 12.48 -14.95 3.26
CA ASN A 176 13.74 -15.24 3.95
C ASN A 176 14.31 -13.95 4.56
N PRO A 177 13.66 -13.38 5.58
CA PRO A 177 14.14 -12.15 6.19
C PRO A 177 15.50 -12.39 6.88
N SER A 178 16.56 -11.75 6.38
CA SER A 178 17.82 -11.67 7.10
C SER A 178 17.70 -10.67 8.26
N ILE A 179 18.69 -10.66 9.17
CA ILE A 179 18.72 -9.70 10.29
C ILE A 179 18.66 -8.24 9.79
N GLU A 180 19.20 -7.97 8.59
CA GLU A 180 19.16 -6.65 7.95
C GLU A 180 17.79 -6.31 7.38
N HIS A 181 17.08 -7.30 6.85
CA HIS A 181 15.73 -7.15 6.27
C HIS A 181 14.61 -7.18 7.32
N GLY A 182 14.85 -7.76 8.49
CA GLY A 182 13.88 -7.88 9.58
C GLY A 182 13.55 -6.58 10.33
N LYS A 183 14.07 -5.43 9.86
CA LYS A 183 13.80 -4.11 10.45
C LYS A 183 12.71 -3.31 9.74
N GLY A 184 12.01 -3.92 8.80
CA GLY A 184 11.10 -3.22 7.91
C GLY A 184 11.85 -2.38 6.85
N PHE A 185 11.15 -1.50 6.16
CA PHE A 185 11.75 -0.58 5.19
C PHE A 185 11.30 0.87 5.41
#